data_e4d564c906f9e611f87437f418990470
#
_entry.id   e4d564c906f9e611f87437f418990470
#
_cell.length_a   1.000
_cell.length_b   1.000
_cell.length_c   1.000
_cell.angle_alpha   90.00
_cell.angle_beta   90.00
_cell.angle_gamma   90.00
#
_symmetry.space_group_name_H-M   'P 1'
#
loop_
_entity.id
_entity.type
_entity.pdbx_description
1 polymer ?
#
loop_
_entity_poly.entity_id
_entity_poly.type
_entity_poly.pdbx_seq_one_letter_code
_entity_poly.pdbx_strand_id
1 'polypeptide(L)'
;MSIWTQIGEALRALREGESLSMVFERLKTPPERTAGFAIAVIALGAKMAKADGRVTRDEVTAFRDVFHIPPKAERDAARVFNMARTDVAGFEGYAGRVARMFDERKAPLEDLLEGLFHIAAADGEFHPNEEAFLRRVWEIFELPDRVWRSFAARYGMDGSGDPYAVLGVPEDADDAQVRKVWRDVVRESH
;
A
#
# COMPACT_ATOMS: atom_id res chain seq x y z
N MET A 1 -7.27 16.11 -15.95
CA MET A 1 -5.79 15.97 -15.96
C MET A 1 -5.46 14.63 -15.29
N SER A 2 -4.55 13.82 -15.84
CA SER A 2 -4.18 12.54 -15.24
C SER A 2 -3.41 12.78 -13.93
N ILE A 3 -3.58 11.88 -12.93
CA ILE A 3 -2.80 11.91 -11.68
C ILE A 3 -1.28 11.91 -11.95
N TRP A 4 -0.84 11.18 -12.97
CA TRP A 4 0.55 11.10 -13.39
C TRP A 4 1.08 12.42 -14.00
N THR A 5 0.22 13.17 -14.67
CA THR A 5 0.55 14.51 -15.15
C THR A 5 0.75 15.47 -13.98
N GLN A 6 -0.10 15.41 -12.95
CA GLN A 6 0.04 16.22 -11.74
C GLN A 6 1.32 15.88 -10.97
N ILE A 7 1.67 14.61 -10.86
CA ILE A 7 2.95 14.16 -10.25
C ILE A 7 4.13 14.76 -11.03
N GLY A 8 4.14 14.64 -12.37
CA GLY A 8 5.21 15.18 -13.20
C GLY A 8 5.34 16.71 -13.08
N GLU A 9 4.24 17.44 -12.98
CA GLU A 9 4.23 18.89 -12.75
C GLU A 9 4.75 19.27 -11.36
N ALA A 10 4.31 18.56 -10.33
CA ALA A 10 4.76 18.77 -8.95
C ALA A 10 6.27 18.52 -8.81
N LEU A 11 6.78 17.45 -9.44
CA LEU A 11 8.21 17.12 -9.43
C LEU A 11 9.05 18.12 -10.22
N ARG A 12 8.51 18.69 -11.30
CA ARG A 12 9.20 19.76 -12.07
C ARG A 12 9.28 21.07 -11.30
N ALA A 13 8.29 21.33 -10.44
CA ALA A 13 8.26 22.53 -9.61
C ALA A 13 9.20 22.45 -8.39
N LEU A 14 9.74 21.27 -8.06
CA LEU A 14 10.72 21.11 -7.00
C LEU A 14 12.07 21.70 -7.40
N ARG A 15 12.63 22.52 -6.52
CA ARG A 15 14.01 22.98 -6.60
C ARG A 15 14.96 21.92 -6.07
N GLU A 16 16.23 22.00 -6.42
CA GLU A 16 17.26 21.13 -5.84
C GLU A 16 17.27 21.27 -4.31
N GLY A 17 17.19 20.13 -3.60
CA GLY A 17 17.17 20.08 -2.14
C GLY A 17 15.79 20.16 -1.49
N GLU A 18 14.70 20.36 -2.23
CA GLU A 18 13.34 20.29 -1.66
C GLU A 18 12.91 18.82 -1.41
N SER A 19 12.25 18.59 -0.27
CA SER A 19 11.78 17.27 0.14
C SER A 19 10.40 16.93 -0.42
N LEU A 20 10.04 15.63 -0.44
CA LEU A 20 8.68 15.19 -0.77
C LEU A 20 7.61 15.80 0.14
N SER A 21 7.94 16.13 1.38
CA SER A 21 7.03 16.84 2.29
C SER A 21 6.51 18.15 1.70
N MET A 22 7.35 18.90 0.99
CA MET A 22 6.95 20.16 0.34
C MET A 22 6.00 19.92 -0.85
N VAL A 23 6.14 18.79 -1.54
CA VAL A 23 5.19 18.39 -2.59
C VAL A 23 3.80 18.19 -2.00
N PHE A 24 3.70 17.49 -0.86
CA PHE A 24 2.42 17.28 -0.19
C PHE A 24 1.73 18.55 0.24
N GLU A 25 2.47 19.56 0.71
CA GLU A 25 1.90 20.85 1.13
C GLU A 25 1.29 21.63 -0.04
N ARG A 26 1.78 21.39 -1.26
CA ARG A 26 1.28 22.05 -2.48
C ARG A 26 0.07 21.36 -3.10
N LEU A 27 -0.18 20.10 -2.78
CA LEU A 27 -1.24 19.28 -3.35
C LEU A 27 -2.51 19.33 -2.46
N LYS A 28 -3.40 20.30 -2.72
CA LYS A 28 -4.62 20.55 -1.94
C LYS A 28 -5.88 20.14 -2.71
N THR A 29 -6.08 18.86 -2.99
CA THR A 29 -7.28 18.36 -3.70
C THR A 29 -7.81 17.07 -3.07
N PRO A 30 -9.07 16.63 -3.33
CA PRO A 30 -9.67 15.44 -2.69
C PRO A 30 -8.82 14.18 -2.80
N PRO A 31 -8.80 13.31 -1.76
CA PRO A 31 -7.68 12.42 -1.48
C PRO A 31 -7.44 11.30 -2.49
N GLU A 32 -8.47 10.60 -2.99
CA GLU A 32 -8.25 9.33 -3.70
C GLU A 32 -7.73 9.50 -5.15
N ARG A 33 -7.83 10.70 -5.69
CA ARG A 33 -7.46 11.01 -7.09
C ARG A 33 -6.30 11.98 -7.16
N THR A 34 -5.54 12.13 -6.11
CA THR A 34 -4.52 13.16 -6.02
C THR A 34 -3.14 12.61 -6.29
N ALA A 35 -2.32 13.44 -6.91
CA ALA A 35 -0.89 13.20 -6.99
C ALA A 35 -0.27 12.97 -5.59
N GLY A 36 -0.80 13.63 -4.53
CA GLY A 36 -0.37 13.45 -3.16
C GLY A 36 -0.53 12.02 -2.66
N PHE A 37 -1.69 11.40 -2.90
CA PHE A 37 -1.91 9.99 -2.55
C PHE A 37 -0.93 9.07 -3.29
N ALA A 38 -0.82 9.20 -4.62
CA ALA A 38 0.10 8.37 -5.39
C ALA A 38 1.56 8.54 -4.95
N ILE A 39 2.00 9.77 -4.65
CA ILE A 39 3.34 10.02 -4.10
C ILE A 39 3.53 9.32 -2.75
N ALA A 40 2.55 9.40 -1.84
CA ALA A 40 2.62 8.77 -0.53
C ALA A 40 2.72 7.25 -0.64
N VAL A 41 1.94 6.66 -1.54
CA VAL A 41 1.93 5.21 -1.81
C VAL A 41 3.26 4.74 -2.40
N ILE A 42 3.78 5.45 -3.41
CA ILE A 42 5.10 5.16 -3.97
C ILE A 42 6.19 5.26 -2.89
N ALA A 43 6.07 6.27 -1.99
CA ALA A 43 7.01 6.43 -0.90
C ALA A 43 6.92 5.29 0.12
N LEU A 44 5.72 4.80 0.45
CA LEU A 44 5.54 3.61 1.31
C LEU A 44 6.21 2.38 0.71
N GLY A 45 5.98 2.08 -0.57
CA GLY A 45 6.64 0.98 -1.26
C GLY A 45 8.16 1.12 -1.29
N ALA A 46 8.68 2.34 -1.50
CA ALA A 46 10.13 2.60 -1.46
C ALA A 46 10.74 2.40 -0.07
N LYS A 47 10.00 2.69 0.99
CA LYS A 47 10.43 2.47 2.37
C LYS A 47 10.37 0.99 2.76
N MET A 48 9.36 0.25 2.29
CA MET A 48 9.28 -1.20 2.44
C MET A 48 10.48 -1.89 1.79
N ALA A 49 10.73 -1.62 0.52
CA ALA A 49 11.89 -2.12 -0.21
C ALA A 49 13.25 -1.76 0.41
N LYS A 50 13.32 -0.70 1.22
CA LYS A 50 14.52 -0.34 1.98
C LYS A 50 14.68 -1.15 3.27
N ALA A 51 13.58 -1.67 3.82
CA ALA A 51 13.59 -2.35 5.12
C ALA A 51 14.42 -3.64 5.09
N ASP A 52 14.37 -4.38 3.99
CA ASP A 52 15.17 -5.58 3.75
C ASP A 52 16.50 -5.31 3.00
N GLY A 53 16.62 -4.12 2.39
CA GLY A 53 17.79 -3.67 1.63
C GLY A 53 17.90 -4.28 0.23
N ARG A 54 16.93 -5.07 -0.20
CA ARG A 54 16.85 -5.68 -1.54
C ARG A 54 15.55 -5.29 -2.22
N VAL A 55 15.62 -5.02 -3.51
CA VAL A 55 14.45 -4.79 -4.37
C VAL A 55 14.53 -5.82 -5.49
N THR A 56 13.65 -6.80 -5.45
CA THR A 56 13.60 -7.84 -6.48
C THR A 56 12.90 -7.32 -7.74
N ARG A 57 13.08 -8.03 -8.86
CA ARG A 57 12.36 -7.68 -10.11
C ARG A 57 10.87 -7.97 -9.98
N ASP A 58 10.51 -8.97 -9.21
CA ASP A 58 9.13 -9.43 -9.03
C ASP A 58 8.37 -8.41 -8.18
N GLU A 59 8.95 -7.88 -7.11
CA GLU A 59 8.40 -6.76 -6.34
C GLU A 59 8.21 -5.49 -7.18
N VAL A 60 9.19 -5.14 -8.04
CA VAL A 60 9.05 -3.99 -8.96
C VAL A 60 7.89 -4.20 -9.93
N THR A 61 7.73 -5.40 -10.45
CA THR A 61 6.63 -5.74 -11.35
C THR A 61 5.31 -5.68 -10.61
N ALA A 62 5.18 -6.33 -9.45
CA ALA A 62 3.99 -6.29 -8.61
C ALA A 62 3.63 -4.85 -8.22
N PHE A 63 4.61 -4.03 -7.86
CA PHE A 63 4.40 -2.61 -7.55
C PHE A 63 3.79 -1.84 -8.73
N ARG A 64 4.31 -2.05 -9.95
CA ARG A 64 3.79 -1.39 -11.16
C ARG A 64 2.38 -1.82 -11.49
N ASP A 65 2.07 -3.10 -11.29
CA ASP A 65 0.76 -3.69 -11.58
C ASP A 65 -0.28 -3.23 -10.56
N VAL A 66 0.02 -3.30 -9.27
CA VAL A 66 -0.86 -2.84 -8.17
C VAL A 66 -1.22 -1.36 -8.35
N PHE A 67 -0.25 -0.51 -8.63
CA PHE A 67 -0.49 0.94 -8.76
C PHE A 67 -0.77 1.41 -10.18
N HIS A 68 -0.94 0.49 -11.12
CA HIS A 68 -1.29 0.79 -12.52
C HIS A 68 -0.42 1.90 -13.12
N ILE A 69 0.91 1.82 -12.93
CA ILE A 69 1.85 2.84 -13.40
C ILE A 69 2.00 2.73 -14.91
N PRO A 70 1.52 3.69 -15.70
CA PRO A 70 1.66 3.63 -17.15
C PRO A 70 3.12 3.84 -17.58
N PRO A 71 3.59 3.23 -18.69
CA PRO A 71 4.98 3.32 -19.14
C PRO A 71 5.52 4.76 -19.24
N LYS A 72 4.68 5.70 -19.65
CA LYS A 72 5.04 7.13 -19.74
C LYS A 72 5.29 7.81 -18.40
N ALA A 73 4.78 7.24 -17.29
CA ALA A 73 4.92 7.78 -15.94
C ALA A 73 6.02 7.07 -15.12
N GLU A 74 6.61 6.01 -15.62
CA GLU A 74 7.62 5.23 -14.90
C GLU A 74 8.81 6.08 -14.44
N ARG A 75 9.25 7.03 -15.26
CA ARG A 75 10.36 7.93 -14.92
C ARG A 75 10.01 8.79 -13.70
N ASP A 76 8.81 9.34 -13.66
CA ASP A 76 8.36 10.19 -12.55
C ASP A 76 8.12 9.34 -11.28
N ALA A 77 7.53 8.15 -11.42
CA ALA A 77 7.39 7.20 -10.33
C ALA A 77 8.76 6.78 -9.74
N ALA A 78 9.73 6.44 -10.60
CA ALA A 78 11.08 6.10 -10.17
C ALA A 78 11.77 7.28 -9.46
N ARG A 79 11.52 8.51 -9.90
CA ARG A 79 12.05 9.71 -9.23
C ARG A 79 11.48 9.85 -7.82
N VAL A 80 10.15 9.70 -7.64
CA VAL A 80 9.51 9.71 -6.31
C VAL A 80 10.08 8.60 -5.43
N PHE A 81 10.19 7.39 -5.97
CA PHE A 81 10.74 6.24 -5.28
C PHE A 81 12.17 6.50 -4.75
N ASN A 82 13.05 7.04 -5.60
CA ASN A 82 14.43 7.35 -5.22
C ASN A 82 14.49 8.47 -4.17
N MET A 83 13.66 9.50 -4.29
CA MET A 83 13.57 10.57 -3.30
C MET A 83 13.11 10.02 -1.95
N ALA A 84 12.10 9.15 -1.93
CA ALA A 84 11.60 8.54 -0.70
C ALA A 84 12.65 7.64 -0.03
N ARG A 85 13.44 6.89 -0.79
CA ARG A 85 14.54 6.06 -0.24
C ARG A 85 15.59 6.88 0.49
N THR A 86 15.85 8.10 0.06
CA THR A 86 16.87 9.00 0.63
C THR A 86 16.32 9.96 1.69
N ASP A 87 14.98 10.10 1.75
CA ASP A 87 14.34 10.95 2.76
C ASP A 87 14.60 10.43 4.18
N VAL A 88 14.88 11.36 5.10
CA VAL A 88 15.09 11.06 6.53
C VAL A 88 13.78 10.70 7.24
N ALA A 89 12.64 11.13 6.71
CA ALA A 89 11.33 10.77 7.26
C ALA A 89 11.12 9.25 7.24
N GLY A 90 10.71 8.68 8.38
CA GLY A 90 10.30 7.29 8.48
C GLY A 90 9.04 6.99 7.66
N PHE A 91 8.77 5.72 7.40
CA PHE A 91 7.56 5.30 6.66
C PHE A 91 6.27 5.64 7.42
N GLU A 92 6.33 5.72 8.75
CA GLU A 92 5.19 6.11 9.58
C GLU A 92 4.68 7.51 9.24
N GLY A 93 5.56 8.42 8.85
CA GLY A 93 5.18 9.75 8.38
C GLY A 93 4.32 9.70 7.11
N TYR A 94 4.66 8.82 6.17
CA TYR A 94 3.89 8.61 4.94
C TYR A 94 2.58 7.85 5.21
N ALA A 95 2.62 6.79 6.00
CA ALA A 95 1.42 6.04 6.40
C ALA A 95 0.42 6.94 7.14
N GLY A 96 0.87 7.75 8.11
CA GLY A 96 0.02 8.69 8.82
C GLY A 96 -0.57 9.79 7.92
N ARG A 97 0.12 10.22 6.86
CA ARG A 97 -0.45 11.15 5.87
C ARG A 97 -1.56 10.49 5.07
N VAL A 98 -1.34 9.26 4.61
CA VAL A 98 -2.35 8.46 3.91
C VAL A 98 -3.57 8.25 4.80
N ALA A 99 -3.39 7.80 6.05
CA ALA A 99 -4.49 7.59 6.98
C ALA A 99 -5.37 8.85 7.13
N ARG A 100 -4.75 10.03 7.31
CA ARG A 100 -5.47 11.30 7.41
C ARG A 100 -6.18 11.74 6.14
N MET A 101 -5.77 11.26 4.96
CA MET A 101 -6.46 11.58 3.70
C MET A 101 -7.82 10.91 3.60
N PHE A 102 -8.00 9.76 4.25
CA PHE A 102 -9.24 8.97 4.17
C PHE A 102 -10.15 9.10 5.38
N ASP A 103 -9.66 9.72 6.48
CA ASP A 103 -10.42 9.94 7.69
C ASP A 103 -11.10 8.66 8.19
N GLU A 104 -12.44 8.61 8.24
CA GLU A 104 -13.18 7.43 8.69
C GLU A 104 -13.38 6.34 7.63
N ARG A 105 -12.99 6.60 6.38
CA ARG A 105 -13.15 5.64 5.28
C ARG A 105 -12.02 4.62 5.28
N LYS A 106 -12.27 3.44 5.84
CA LYS A 106 -11.25 2.41 6.00
C LYS A 106 -11.02 1.56 4.74
N ALA A 107 -12.02 1.39 3.86
CA ALA A 107 -11.89 0.53 2.68
C ALA A 107 -10.69 0.89 1.77
N PRO A 108 -10.42 2.15 1.38
CA PRO A 108 -9.23 2.46 0.59
C PRO A 108 -7.90 2.19 1.30
N LEU A 109 -7.90 2.20 2.65
CA LEU A 109 -6.72 1.85 3.46
C LEU A 109 -6.52 0.33 3.52
N GLU A 110 -7.62 -0.45 3.55
CA GLU A 110 -7.61 -1.91 3.43
C GLU A 110 -7.03 -2.30 2.06
N ASP A 111 -7.54 -1.73 0.96
CA ASP A 111 -7.05 -1.98 -0.41
C ASP A 111 -5.56 -1.65 -0.56
N LEU A 112 -5.13 -0.53 0.03
CA LEU A 112 -3.72 -0.16 -0.01
C LEU A 112 -2.83 -1.13 0.77
N LEU A 113 -3.27 -1.54 1.97
CA LEU A 113 -2.54 -2.53 2.76
C LEU A 113 -2.45 -3.86 2.02
N GLU A 114 -3.54 -4.32 1.39
CA GLU A 114 -3.53 -5.53 0.55
C GLU A 114 -2.54 -5.43 -0.60
N GLY A 115 -2.49 -4.29 -1.28
CA GLY A 115 -1.49 -4.03 -2.32
C GLY A 115 -0.05 -4.12 -1.82
N LEU A 116 0.23 -3.64 -0.60
CA LEU A 116 1.55 -3.77 0.02
C LEU A 116 1.87 -5.23 0.37
N PHE A 117 0.89 -6.02 0.88
CA PHE A 117 1.05 -7.47 1.08
C PHE A 117 1.37 -8.19 -0.23
N HIS A 118 0.67 -7.84 -1.31
CA HIS A 118 0.90 -8.44 -2.63
C HIS A 118 2.31 -8.16 -3.15
N ILE A 119 2.83 -6.97 -2.93
CA ILE A 119 4.19 -6.60 -3.32
C ILE A 119 5.22 -7.38 -2.50
N ALA A 120 5.04 -7.46 -1.18
CA ALA A 120 5.94 -8.18 -0.29
C ALA A 120 5.96 -9.69 -0.56
N ALA A 121 4.84 -10.26 -1.01
CA ALA A 121 4.72 -11.69 -1.36
C ALA A 121 5.19 -12.03 -2.79
N ALA A 122 5.60 -11.05 -3.60
CA ALA A 122 5.78 -11.23 -5.03
C ALA A 122 6.92 -12.21 -5.41
N ASP A 123 7.94 -12.32 -4.58
CA ASP A 123 9.04 -13.28 -4.76
C ASP A 123 8.83 -14.64 -4.07
N GLY A 124 7.70 -14.78 -3.35
CA GLY A 124 7.29 -16.01 -2.66
C GLY A 124 7.84 -16.16 -1.24
N GLU A 125 8.57 -15.18 -0.73
CA GLU A 125 9.13 -15.19 0.62
C GLU A 125 8.78 -13.89 1.35
N PHE A 126 8.32 -14.00 2.62
CA PHE A 126 8.15 -12.84 3.48
C PHE A 126 9.38 -12.62 4.34
N HIS A 127 10.01 -11.48 4.17
CA HIS A 127 11.12 -11.10 5.05
C HIS A 127 10.58 -10.55 6.40
N PRO A 128 11.19 -10.89 7.55
CA PRO A 128 10.73 -10.40 8.87
C PRO A 128 10.59 -8.87 8.97
N ASN A 129 11.42 -8.13 8.25
CA ASN A 129 11.35 -6.66 8.22
C ASN A 129 10.15 -6.15 7.43
N GLU A 130 9.70 -6.88 6.41
CA GLU A 130 8.48 -6.57 5.65
C GLU A 130 7.24 -6.84 6.50
N GLU A 131 7.21 -7.95 7.23
CA GLU A 131 6.15 -8.23 8.19
C GLU A 131 6.04 -7.12 9.23
N ALA A 132 7.14 -6.72 9.84
CA ALA A 132 7.16 -5.64 10.82
C ALA A 132 6.69 -4.31 10.22
N PHE A 133 7.07 -4.01 8.96
CA PHE A 133 6.61 -2.84 8.23
C PHE A 133 5.10 -2.88 7.98
N LEU A 134 4.58 -3.99 7.43
CA LEU A 134 3.15 -4.17 7.14
C LEU A 134 2.29 -4.08 8.41
N ARG A 135 2.75 -4.71 9.50
CA ARG A 135 2.09 -4.66 10.81
C ARG A 135 2.01 -3.22 11.32
N ARG A 136 3.08 -2.47 11.20
CA ARG A 136 3.10 -1.08 11.63
C ARG A 136 2.22 -0.18 10.78
N VAL A 137 2.15 -0.40 9.45
CA VAL A 137 1.22 0.31 8.56
C VAL A 137 -0.23 -0.01 8.92
N TRP A 138 -0.56 -1.30 9.18
CA TRP A 138 -1.87 -1.73 9.65
C TRP A 138 -2.31 -1.02 10.93
N GLU A 139 -1.40 -0.91 11.92
CA GLU A 139 -1.66 -0.18 13.18
C GLU A 139 -1.93 1.31 12.92
N ILE A 140 -1.13 1.97 12.07
CA ILE A 140 -1.29 3.40 11.74
C ILE A 140 -2.60 3.66 10.99
N PHE A 141 -3.04 2.71 10.18
CA PHE A 141 -4.33 2.79 9.48
C PHE A 141 -5.51 2.50 10.40
N GLU A 142 -5.26 2.02 11.62
CA GLU A 142 -6.29 1.63 12.61
C GLU A 142 -7.30 0.65 12.02
N LEU A 143 -6.80 -0.35 11.29
CA LEU A 143 -7.63 -1.37 10.67
C LEU A 143 -7.97 -2.48 11.66
N PRO A 144 -9.16 -3.10 11.53
CA PRO A 144 -9.57 -4.19 12.41
C PRO A 144 -8.64 -5.42 12.31
N ASP A 145 -8.51 -6.17 13.43
CA ASP A 145 -7.70 -7.41 13.49
C ASP A 145 -8.08 -8.44 12.43
N ARG A 146 -9.36 -8.49 12.04
CA ARG A 146 -9.86 -9.38 10.98
C ARG A 146 -9.14 -9.13 9.66
N VAL A 147 -8.80 -7.87 9.34
CA VAL A 147 -8.11 -7.49 8.09
C VAL A 147 -6.69 -8.06 8.09
N TRP A 148 -5.96 -7.86 9.20
CA TRP A 148 -4.62 -8.42 9.34
C TRP A 148 -4.63 -9.94 9.18
N ARG A 149 -5.50 -10.64 9.94
CA ARG A 149 -5.59 -12.10 9.89
C ARG A 149 -5.94 -12.61 8.49
N SER A 150 -6.89 -11.96 7.82
CA SER A 150 -7.28 -12.34 6.46
C SER A 150 -6.12 -12.21 5.46
N PHE A 151 -5.37 -11.11 5.52
CA PHE A 151 -4.23 -10.91 4.61
C PHE A 151 -3.07 -11.84 4.98
N ALA A 152 -2.72 -11.99 6.25
CA ALA A 152 -1.66 -12.90 6.70
C ALA A 152 -1.93 -14.35 6.25
N ALA A 153 -3.17 -14.83 6.37
CA ALA A 153 -3.57 -16.16 5.90
C ALA A 153 -3.56 -16.27 4.37
N ARG A 154 -4.11 -15.28 3.66
CA ARG A 154 -4.20 -15.27 2.19
C ARG A 154 -2.83 -15.26 1.52
N TYR A 155 -1.88 -14.54 2.09
CA TYR A 155 -0.51 -14.43 1.57
C TYR A 155 0.45 -15.44 2.22
N GLY A 156 -0.06 -16.36 3.06
CA GLY A 156 0.75 -17.46 3.63
C GLY A 156 1.73 -17.03 4.73
N MET A 157 1.57 -15.83 5.28
CA MET A 157 2.49 -15.27 6.28
C MET A 157 2.40 -15.99 7.63
N ASP A 158 1.23 -16.51 8.00
CA ASP A 158 1.00 -17.19 9.29
C ASP A 158 1.20 -18.72 9.22
N GLY A 159 1.38 -19.26 8.02
CA GLY A 159 1.56 -20.70 7.78
C GLY A 159 0.35 -21.56 8.18
N SER A 160 -0.75 -20.96 8.62
CA SER A 160 -1.92 -21.70 9.16
C SER A 160 -2.75 -22.37 8.06
N GLY A 161 -2.80 -21.76 6.87
CA GLY A 161 -3.70 -22.20 5.80
C GLY A 161 -5.18 -22.21 6.22
N ASP A 162 -5.54 -21.47 7.27
CA ASP A 162 -6.88 -21.44 7.85
C ASP A 162 -7.88 -20.81 6.86
N PRO A 163 -8.86 -21.58 6.34
CA PRO A 163 -9.82 -21.08 5.37
C PRO A 163 -10.79 -20.04 5.97
N TYR A 164 -11.04 -20.05 7.26
CA TYR A 164 -11.87 -19.04 7.93
C TYR A 164 -11.15 -17.70 8.01
N ALA A 165 -9.86 -17.74 8.32
CA ALA A 165 -9.02 -16.54 8.30
C ALA A 165 -8.92 -15.95 6.89
N VAL A 166 -8.74 -16.79 5.86
CA VAL A 166 -8.72 -16.35 4.43
C VAL A 166 -10.00 -15.60 4.05
N LEU A 167 -11.17 -16.06 4.52
CA LEU A 167 -12.45 -15.40 4.30
C LEU A 167 -12.69 -14.20 5.23
N GLY A 168 -11.83 -14.00 6.24
CA GLY A 168 -12.00 -12.94 7.24
C GLY A 168 -13.17 -13.16 8.19
N VAL A 169 -13.57 -14.43 8.41
CA VAL A 169 -14.61 -14.83 9.35
C VAL A 169 -13.99 -15.50 10.58
N PRO A 170 -14.68 -15.49 11.77
CA PRO A 170 -14.25 -16.26 12.93
C PRO A 170 -14.29 -17.78 12.64
N GLU A 171 -13.44 -18.57 13.33
CA GLU A 171 -13.41 -20.04 13.20
C GLU A 171 -14.74 -20.69 13.59
N ASP A 172 -15.50 -20.06 14.49
CA ASP A 172 -16.83 -20.48 14.94
C ASP A 172 -17.98 -19.90 14.11
N ALA A 173 -17.68 -19.29 12.94
CA ALA A 173 -18.69 -18.75 12.05
C ALA A 173 -19.64 -19.84 11.57
N ASP A 174 -20.94 -19.56 11.59
CA ASP A 174 -21.94 -20.48 11.06
C ASP A 174 -21.94 -20.48 9.52
N ASP A 175 -22.57 -21.51 8.94
CA ASP A 175 -22.70 -21.68 7.48
C ASP A 175 -23.32 -20.46 6.79
N ALA A 176 -24.20 -19.72 7.44
CA ALA A 176 -24.87 -18.56 6.86
C ALA A 176 -23.90 -17.36 6.77
N GLN A 177 -23.09 -17.18 7.78
CA GLN A 177 -22.04 -16.16 7.82
C GLN A 177 -20.97 -16.44 6.74
N VAL A 178 -20.47 -17.68 6.67
CA VAL A 178 -19.49 -18.11 5.66
C VAL A 178 -20.03 -17.89 4.25
N ARG A 179 -21.27 -18.36 3.96
CA ARG A 179 -21.90 -18.18 2.64
C ARG A 179 -22.16 -16.73 2.29
N LYS A 180 -22.44 -15.87 3.26
CA LYS A 180 -22.63 -14.44 3.03
C LYS A 180 -21.31 -13.81 2.57
N VAL A 181 -20.24 -14.00 3.34
CA VAL A 181 -18.93 -13.41 3.03
C VAL A 181 -18.40 -13.96 1.71
N TRP A 182 -18.51 -15.28 1.48
CA TRP A 182 -18.12 -15.88 0.20
C TRP A 182 -18.83 -15.24 -1.01
N ARG A 183 -20.15 -15.00 -0.90
CA ARG A 183 -20.91 -14.34 -1.97
C ARG A 183 -20.48 -12.91 -2.21
N ASP A 184 -20.10 -12.19 -1.14
CA ASP A 184 -19.64 -10.81 -1.25
C ASP A 184 -18.25 -10.76 -1.92
N VAL A 185 -17.32 -11.62 -1.54
CA VAL A 185 -16.00 -11.77 -2.19
C VAL A 185 -16.11 -12.14 -3.67
N VAL A 186 -16.95 -13.12 -4.01
CA VAL A 186 -17.16 -13.53 -5.43
C VAL A 186 -17.78 -12.42 -6.26
N ARG A 187 -18.62 -11.58 -5.66
CA ARG A 187 -19.26 -10.45 -6.38
C ARG A 187 -18.26 -9.30 -6.65
N GLU A 188 -17.30 -9.10 -5.76
CA GLU A 188 -16.26 -8.07 -5.89
C GLU A 188 -15.15 -8.48 -6.87
N SER A 189 -14.97 -9.78 -7.12
CA SER A 189 -13.95 -10.32 -8.05
C SER A 189 -14.46 -10.47 -9.50
N HIS A 190 -15.69 -10.06 -9.80
CA HIS A 190 -16.29 -10.03 -11.15
C HIS A 190 -16.81 -8.64 -11.50
#